data_248cd590c7fb1f723c194a8cc45ba9ea
#
_entry.id   248cd590c7fb1f723c194a8cc45ba9ea
#
_cell.length_a   1.000
_cell.length_b   1.000
_cell.length_c   1.000
_cell.angle_alpha   90.00
_cell.angle_beta   90.00
_cell.angle_gamma   90.00
#
_symmetry.space_group_name_H-M   'P 1'
#
loop_
_entity.id
_entity.type
_entity.pdbx_description
1 polymer ?
#
loop_
_entity_poly.entity_id
_entity_poly.type
_entity_poly.pdbx_seq_one_letter_code
_entity_poly.pdbx_strand_id
1 'polypeptide(L)'
;MRSLCRLLRASVLIAAVGCHVHQVAPLDPERLSQEEMLQEHFTNVYDAVASLRSGWLTVRGTDSFKQTSQIWVYYDENRLGSVDEMRSVLVNSVASLRHYDGVDATMRWGVGHSAGAIQILSHK
;
A
#
# COMPACT_ATOMS: atom_id res chain seq x y z
N MET A 1 63.16 46.27 12.55
CA MET A 1 63.68 45.58 11.37
C MET A 1 63.17 44.15 11.37
N ARG A 2 62.47 43.75 10.33
CA ARG A 2 62.01 42.42 9.99
C ARG A 2 60.94 41.84 10.90
N SER A 3 59.75 42.26 10.59
CA SER A 3 58.43 41.64 10.96
C SER A 3 58.23 40.32 10.25
N LEU A 4 58.13 39.23 11.00
CA LEU A 4 57.67 37.96 10.50
C LEU A 4 56.17 37.84 10.80
N CYS A 5 55.32 38.16 9.83
CA CYS A 5 53.93 37.84 9.86
C CYS A 5 53.76 36.31 9.66
N ARG A 6 53.47 35.61 10.73
CA ARG A 6 53.00 34.22 10.65
C ARG A 6 51.49 34.24 10.42
N LEU A 7 51.10 33.96 9.17
CA LEU A 7 49.73 33.70 8.79
C LEU A 7 49.29 32.35 9.37
N LEU A 8 48.46 32.38 10.43
CA LEU A 8 47.70 31.22 10.86
C LEU A 8 46.56 31.00 9.88
N ARG A 9 46.68 29.97 9.05
CA ARG A 9 45.59 29.44 8.29
C ARG A 9 44.72 28.58 9.20
N ALA A 10 43.63 29.12 9.68
CA ALA A 10 42.58 28.35 10.31
C ALA A 10 41.76 27.61 9.22
N SER A 11 42.02 26.32 9.07
CA SER A 11 41.18 25.46 8.25
C SER A 11 39.87 25.20 8.99
N VAL A 12 38.79 25.83 8.55
CA VAL A 12 37.44 25.54 9.00
C VAL A 12 36.97 24.28 8.27
N LEU A 13 36.96 23.16 8.98
CA LEU A 13 36.31 21.92 8.54
C LEU A 13 34.82 22.11 8.71
N ILE A 14 34.12 22.41 7.61
CA ILE A 14 32.65 22.38 7.53
C ILE A 14 32.27 20.93 7.45
N ALA A 15 31.85 20.33 8.56
CA ALA A 15 31.19 19.05 8.59
C ALA A 15 29.80 19.23 7.98
N ALA A 16 29.64 18.84 6.72
CA ALA A 16 28.33 18.73 6.08
C ALA A 16 27.57 17.58 6.76
N VAL A 17 26.71 17.90 7.71
CA VAL A 17 25.72 16.99 8.24
C VAL A 17 24.70 16.78 7.10
N GLY A 18 24.89 15.71 6.35
CA GLY A 18 23.93 15.28 5.34
C GLY A 18 22.64 14.86 6.05
N CYS A 19 21.65 15.75 6.07
CA CYS A 19 20.28 15.33 6.37
C CYS A 19 19.86 14.32 5.30
N HIS A 20 19.91 13.04 5.62
CA HIS A 20 19.22 12.01 4.85
C HIS A 20 17.73 12.28 5.02
N VAL A 21 17.17 13.04 4.10
CA VAL A 21 15.73 13.12 3.93
C VAL A 21 15.32 11.74 3.43
N HIS A 22 14.73 10.95 4.32
CA HIS A 22 14.04 9.72 3.94
C HIS A 22 12.91 10.17 3.01
N GLN A 23 13.11 10.05 1.70
CA GLN A 23 12.04 10.24 0.73
C GLN A 23 11.06 9.10 0.95
N VAL A 24 9.99 9.39 1.71
CA VAL A 24 8.81 8.54 1.74
C VAL A 24 8.27 8.55 0.32
N ALA A 25 8.36 7.40 -0.37
CA ALA A 25 7.75 7.24 -1.68
C ALA A 25 6.26 7.64 -1.57
N PRO A 26 5.70 8.34 -2.57
CA PRO A 26 4.28 8.67 -2.55
C PRO A 26 3.50 7.37 -2.37
N LEU A 27 2.60 7.34 -1.37
CA LEU A 27 1.74 6.20 -1.08
C LEU A 27 0.89 5.94 -2.32
N ASP A 28 1.04 4.77 -2.93
CA ASP A 28 0.21 4.33 -4.04
C ASP A 28 -1.21 4.07 -3.50
N PRO A 29 -2.23 4.84 -3.92
CA PRO A 29 -3.59 4.70 -3.40
C PRO A 29 -4.21 3.33 -3.74
N GLU A 30 -3.72 2.66 -4.76
CA GLU A 30 -4.19 1.34 -5.22
C GLU A 30 -3.37 0.18 -4.63
N ARG A 31 -2.40 0.50 -3.78
CA ARG A 31 -1.54 -0.50 -3.14
C ARG A 31 -1.45 -0.27 -1.64
N LEU A 32 -1.35 -1.39 -0.89
CA LEU A 32 -1.09 -1.40 0.54
C LEU A 32 -0.01 -2.45 0.83
N SER A 33 1.12 -2.02 1.34
CA SER A 33 2.23 -2.91 1.66
C SER A 33 2.07 -3.56 3.02
N GLN A 34 2.73 -4.70 3.23
CA GLN A 34 2.79 -5.33 4.54
C GLN A 34 3.37 -4.39 5.60
N GLU A 35 4.40 -3.63 5.23
CA GLU A 35 5.07 -2.70 6.14
C GLU A 35 4.10 -1.65 6.68
N GLU A 36 3.27 -1.04 5.82
CA GLU A 36 2.24 -0.09 6.24
C GLU A 36 1.24 -0.71 7.22
N MET A 37 0.81 -1.95 6.96
CA MET A 37 -0.12 -2.67 7.84
C MET A 37 0.50 -3.01 9.20
N LEU A 38 1.78 -3.38 9.23
CA LEU A 38 2.50 -3.73 10.45
C LEU A 38 2.85 -2.51 11.30
N GLN A 39 3.15 -1.36 10.70
CA GLN A 39 3.41 -0.12 11.43
C GLN A 39 2.22 0.29 12.30
N GLU A 40 1.01 0.06 11.84
CA GLU A 40 -0.24 0.37 12.55
C GLU A 40 -0.75 -0.83 13.40
N HIS A 41 0.05 -1.89 13.52
CA HIS A 41 -0.20 -3.06 14.38
C HIS A 41 -1.47 -3.87 14.06
N PHE A 42 -1.91 -3.89 12.80
CA PHE A 42 -3.04 -4.72 12.39
C PHE A 42 -2.69 -6.21 12.42
N THR A 43 -3.64 -7.02 12.88
CA THR A 43 -3.51 -8.48 12.92
C THR A 43 -4.04 -9.14 11.65
N ASN A 44 -5.18 -8.66 11.15
CA ASN A 44 -5.83 -9.20 9.96
C ASN A 44 -5.92 -8.13 8.85
N VAL A 45 -6.07 -8.62 7.63
CA VAL A 45 -6.07 -7.79 6.42
C VAL A 45 -7.32 -6.91 6.33
N TYR A 46 -8.48 -7.40 6.79
CA TYR A 46 -9.72 -6.61 6.73
C TYR A 46 -9.61 -5.32 7.55
N ASP A 47 -9.14 -5.40 8.80
CA ASP A 47 -9.02 -4.24 9.67
C ASP A 47 -8.01 -3.23 9.14
N ALA A 48 -6.93 -3.72 8.53
CA ALA A 48 -5.95 -2.87 7.87
C ALA A 48 -6.57 -2.08 6.69
N VAL A 49 -7.30 -2.77 5.81
CA VAL A 49 -7.97 -2.13 4.67
C VAL A 49 -9.06 -1.16 5.14
N ALA A 50 -9.87 -1.56 6.10
CA ALA A 50 -10.94 -0.71 6.65
C ALA A 50 -10.41 0.58 7.27
N SER A 51 -9.25 0.54 7.89
CA SER A 51 -8.61 1.70 8.51
C SER A 51 -7.81 2.55 7.51
N LEU A 52 -6.94 1.93 6.71
CA LEU A 52 -5.98 2.63 5.85
C LEU A 52 -6.52 2.94 4.47
N ARG A 53 -7.46 2.15 3.96
CA ARG A 53 -8.01 2.22 2.60
C ARG A 53 -9.51 1.94 2.59
N SER A 54 -10.28 2.59 3.47
CA SER A 54 -11.74 2.37 3.61
C SER A 54 -12.51 2.51 2.30
N GLY A 55 -12.04 3.35 1.38
CA GLY A 55 -12.62 3.51 0.04
C GLY A 55 -12.63 2.23 -0.80
N TRP A 56 -11.72 1.29 -0.54
CA TRP A 56 -11.67 0.00 -1.24
C TRP A 56 -12.85 -0.92 -0.89
N LEU A 57 -13.47 -0.71 0.27
CA LEU A 57 -14.63 -1.48 0.73
C LEU A 57 -15.96 -0.88 0.28
N THR A 58 -15.92 0.27 -0.40
CA THR A 58 -17.12 0.93 -0.88
C THR A 58 -17.50 0.40 -2.26
N VAL A 59 -18.66 -0.24 -2.37
CA VAL A 59 -19.19 -0.71 -3.65
C VAL A 59 -19.51 0.50 -4.54
N ARG A 60 -18.86 0.57 -5.69
CA ARG A 60 -19.10 1.58 -6.71
C ARG A 60 -19.49 0.88 -8.00
N GLY A 61 -20.65 1.21 -8.51
CA GLY A 61 -21.19 0.61 -9.75
C GLY A 61 -22.21 -0.49 -9.47
N THR A 62 -22.96 -0.82 -10.51
CA THR A 62 -23.96 -1.87 -10.49
C THR A 62 -23.77 -2.77 -11.71
N ASP A 63 -23.65 -4.08 -11.49
CA ASP A 63 -23.54 -5.04 -12.60
C ASP A 63 -24.87 -5.22 -13.33
N SER A 64 -25.97 -5.21 -12.58
CA SER A 64 -27.32 -5.41 -13.12
C SER A 64 -28.38 -5.10 -12.07
N PHE A 65 -29.57 -4.77 -12.51
CA PHE A 65 -30.75 -4.63 -11.62
C PHE A 65 -31.11 -5.94 -10.89
N LYS A 66 -30.55 -7.08 -11.31
CA LYS A 66 -30.87 -8.42 -10.77
C LYS A 66 -29.74 -9.00 -9.89
N GLN A 67 -28.55 -8.42 -9.90
CA GLN A 67 -27.42 -8.92 -9.12
C GLN A 67 -26.87 -7.81 -8.25
N THR A 68 -26.70 -8.12 -6.97
CA THR A 68 -26.02 -7.23 -6.04
C THR A 68 -24.53 -7.25 -6.38
N SER A 69 -23.99 -6.11 -6.80
CA SER A 69 -22.57 -5.95 -7.03
C SER A 69 -21.82 -6.11 -5.71
N GLN A 70 -20.81 -6.96 -5.71
CA GLN A 70 -19.94 -7.11 -4.55
C GLN A 70 -18.47 -7.02 -4.98
N ILE A 71 -17.62 -6.57 -4.04
CA ILE A 71 -16.18 -6.54 -4.23
C ILE A 71 -15.65 -7.96 -3.99
N TRP A 72 -14.94 -8.49 -4.99
CA TRP A 72 -14.33 -9.80 -4.90
C TRP A 72 -12.91 -9.70 -4.32
N VAL A 73 -12.56 -10.69 -3.51
CA VAL A 73 -11.22 -10.82 -2.95
C VAL A 73 -10.52 -12.03 -3.56
N TYR A 74 -9.28 -11.82 -3.97
CA TYR A 74 -8.40 -12.85 -4.53
C TYR A 74 -7.18 -13.02 -3.63
N TYR A 75 -6.76 -14.24 -3.40
CA TYR A 75 -5.49 -14.57 -2.78
C TYR A 75 -4.57 -15.13 -3.86
N ASP A 76 -3.55 -14.37 -4.23
CA ASP A 76 -2.77 -14.54 -5.45
C ASP A 76 -3.71 -14.57 -6.68
N GLU A 77 -3.86 -15.72 -7.35
CA GLU A 77 -4.75 -15.89 -8.50
C GLU A 77 -6.07 -16.62 -8.15
N ASN A 78 -6.24 -17.02 -6.89
CA ASN A 78 -7.42 -17.79 -6.46
C ASN A 78 -8.46 -16.88 -5.82
N ARG A 79 -9.73 -17.01 -6.26
CA ARG A 79 -10.81 -16.27 -5.64
C ARG A 79 -11.06 -16.76 -4.22
N LEU A 80 -10.89 -15.88 -3.25
CA LEU A 80 -11.12 -16.17 -1.84
C LEU A 80 -12.60 -16.03 -1.49
N GLY A 81 -13.27 -14.98 -1.96
CA GLY A 81 -14.68 -14.72 -1.69
C GLY A 81 -15.00 -13.24 -1.58
N SER A 82 -15.84 -12.88 -0.61
CA SER A 82 -16.20 -11.49 -0.30
C SER A 82 -15.13 -10.80 0.55
N VAL A 83 -15.31 -9.50 0.79
CA VAL A 83 -14.40 -8.71 1.63
C VAL A 83 -14.28 -9.23 3.06
N ASP A 84 -15.32 -9.88 3.59
CA ASP A 84 -15.31 -10.44 4.94
C ASP A 84 -14.30 -11.58 5.10
N GLU A 85 -13.97 -12.30 4.03
CA GLU A 85 -12.96 -13.38 4.04
C GLU A 85 -11.57 -12.86 4.42
N MET A 86 -11.30 -11.56 4.19
CA MET A 86 -10.04 -10.94 4.60
C MET A 86 -9.81 -10.93 6.12
N ARG A 87 -10.86 -11.15 6.93
CA ARG A 87 -10.75 -11.26 8.39
C ARG A 87 -9.97 -12.51 8.82
N SER A 88 -10.00 -13.55 8.00
CA SER A 88 -9.26 -14.79 8.24
C SER A 88 -7.81 -14.74 7.77
N VAL A 89 -7.43 -13.70 7.01
CA VAL A 89 -6.09 -13.54 6.47
C VAL A 89 -5.24 -12.68 7.40
N LEU A 90 -4.15 -13.28 7.90
CA LEU A 90 -3.20 -12.57 8.78
C LEU A 90 -2.27 -11.66 7.98
N VAL A 91 -2.00 -10.46 8.48
CA VAL A 91 -1.07 -9.52 7.86
C VAL A 91 0.32 -10.13 7.63
N ASN A 92 0.78 -10.97 8.56
CA ASN A 92 2.11 -11.60 8.47
C ASN A 92 2.26 -12.57 7.28
N SER A 93 1.16 -13.08 6.73
CA SER A 93 1.19 -13.99 5.57
C SER A 93 1.14 -13.27 4.22
N VAL A 94 1.01 -11.95 4.23
CA VAL A 94 0.75 -11.14 3.04
C VAL A 94 1.93 -10.23 2.74
N ALA A 95 2.38 -10.19 1.49
CA ALA A 95 3.42 -9.26 1.04
C ALA A 95 2.83 -7.88 0.73
N SER A 96 1.72 -7.84 0.04
CA SER A 96 1.00 -6.60 -0.29
C SER A 96 -0.42 -6.88 -0.76
N LEU A 97 -1.23 -5.82 -0.76
CA LEU A 97 -2.57 -5.81 -1.34
C LEU A 97 -2.57 -4.89 -2.55
N ARG A 98 -3.44 -5.19 -3.50
CA ARG A 98 -3.71 -4.31 -4.63
C ARG A 98 -5.21 -4.20 -4.87
N HIS A 99 -5.68 -2.99 -5.02
CA HIS A 99 -7.03 -2.67 -5.41
C HIS A 99 -7.14 -2.54 -6.93
N TYR A 100 -8.21 -3.06 -7.48
CA TYR A 100 -8.61 -2.90 -8.87
C TYR A 100 -10.00 -2.28 -8.91
N ASP A 101 -10.17 -1.24 -9.67
CA ASP A 101 -11.49 -0.68 -9.93
C ASP A 101 -12.35 -1.64 -10.76
N GLY A 102 -13.61 -1.28 -10.98
CA GLY A 102 -14.54 -2.16 -11.71
C GLY A 102 -14.13 -2.43 -13.16
N VAL A 103 -13.46 -1.49 -13.80
CA VAL A 103 -13.00 -1.64 -15.20
C VAL A 103 -11.82 -2.60 -15.24
N ASP A 104 -10.79 -2.34 -14.44
CA ASP A 104 -9.59 -3.16 -14.36
C ASP A 104 -9.88 -4.58 -13.86
N ALA A 105 -10.77 -4.70 -12.86
CA ALA A 105 -11.18 -5.99 -12.34
C ALA A 105 -11.95 -6.80 -13.39
N THR A 106 -12.83 -6.16 -14.16
CA THR A 106 -13.57 -6.82 -15.25
C THR A 106 -12.65 -7.23 -16.38
N MET A 107 -11.65 -6.42 -16.72
CA MET A 107 -10.66 -6.78 -17.74
C MET A 107 -9.80 -7.98 -17.31
N ARG A 108 -9.49 -8.08 -16.01
CA ARG A 108 -8.62 -9.14 -15.49
C ARG A 108 -9.36 -10.46 -15.21
N TRP A 109 -10.54 -10.41 -14.60
CA TRP A 109 -11.29 -11.59 -14.15
C TRP A 109 -12.65 -11.79 -14.84
N GLY A 110 -13.03 -10.90 -15.72
CA GLY A 110 -14.26 -11.00 -16.50
C GLY A 110 -15.49 -10.35 -15.84
N VAL A 111 -16.64 -10.64 -16.43
CA VAL A 111 -17.93 -10.08 -16.04
C VAL A 111 -18.26 -10.42 -14.57
N GLY A 112 -18.92 -9.51 -13.88
CA GLY A 112 -19.31 -9.69 -12.47
C GLY A 112 -18.34 -9.02 -11.48
N HIS A 113 -17.40 -8.19 -11.98
CA HIS A 113 -16.41 -7.47 -11.19
C HIS A 113 -16.57 -5.94 -11.24
N SER A 114 -17.73 -5.45 -11.66
CA SER A 114 -17.98 -4.01 -11.82
C SER A 114 -17.85 -3.20 -10.52
N ALA A 115 -17.98 -3.86 -9.37
CA ALA A 115 -17.74 -3.23 -8.05
C ALA A 115 -16.25 -3.16 -7.67
N GLY A 116 -15.37 -3.75 -8.48
CA GLY A 116 -13.95 -3.85 -8.22
C GLY A 116 -13.51 -5.16 -7.56
N ALA A 117 -12.20 -5.27 -7.33
CA ALA A 117 -11.61 -6.41 -6.65
C ALA A 117 -10.40 -5.99 -5.81
N ILE A 118 -10.11 -6.78 -4.77
CA ILE A 118 -8.90 -6.65 -3.97
C ILE A 118 -8.08 -7.92 -4.14
N GLN A 119 -6.84 -7.80 -4.59
CA GLN A 119 -5.92 -8.92 -4.68
C GLN A 119 -4.93 -8.88 -3.53
N ILE A 120 -4.85 -9.98 -2.80
CA ILE A 120 -3.88 -10.24 -1.75
C ILE A 120 -2.71 -11.00 -2.38
N LEU A 121 -1.51 -10.48 -2.25
CA LEU A 121 -0.29 -11.10 -2.76
C LEU A 121 0.49 -11.71 -1.62
N SER A 122 0.76 -13.02 -1.70
CA SER A 122 1.56 -13.73 -0.70
C SER A 122 3.06 -13.47 -0.87
N HIS A 123 3.84 -13.81 0.13
CA HIS A 123 5.29 -13.90 0.00
C HIS A 123 5.64 -15.09 -0.91
N LYS A 124 6.49 -14.85 -1.90
CA LYS A 124 7.07 -15.91 -2.76
C LYS A 124 8.39 -16.38 -2.19
#